data_c6eb6d6451ae9d109ca300c6ae4c4005
#
_entry.id   c6eb6d6451ae9d109ca300c6ae4c4005
#
_cell.length_a   1.000
_cell.length_b   1.000
_cell.length_c   1.000
_cell.angle_alpha   90.00
_cell.angle_beta   90.00
_cell.angle_gamma   90.00
#
_symmetry.space_group_name_H-M   'P 1'
#
loop_
_entity.id
_entity.type
_entity.pdbx_description
1 polymer ?
#
loop_
_entity_poly.entity_id
_entity_poly.type
_entity_poly.pdbx_seq_one_letter_code
_entity_poly.pdbx_strand_id
1 'polypeptide(L)'
;MTGVQTCALPILEPYGGAINRYPMADSAFVHRNVDADLVVDVFWRNPAERAQMEAWLDGFMQLVRPFLNGHVYQNYPDARLADFASAYWGPAYPQLQRIKAAYDPGNFFHFQQSIRLP
;
A
#
# COMPACT_ATOMS: atom_id res chain seq x y z
N MET A 1 33.88 8.89 10.30
CA MET A 1 32.42 9.03 10.09
C MET A 1 32.03 8.07 9.00
N THR A 2 31.62 6.88 9.36
CA THR A 2 31.08 5.92 8.41
C THR A 2 29.71 6.41 8.06
N GLY A 3 29.53 6.84 6.81
CA GLY A 3 28.23 7.21 6.29
C GLY A 3 27.27 6.06 6.49
N VAL A 4 26.23 6.27 7.25
CA VAL A 4 25.03 5.44 7.22
C VAL A 4 24.45 5.64 5.82
N GLN A 5 24.93 4.84 4.89
CA GLN A 5 24.36 4.82 3.56
C GLN A 5 23.04 4.07 3.65
N THR A 6 22.03 4.85 3.76
CA THR A 6 20.67 4.65 3.29
C THR A 6 20.27 3.20 3.04
N CYS A 7 20.09 2.48 4.15
CA CYS A 7 19.30 1.26 4.13
C CYS A 7 17.79 1.58 4.18
N ALA A 8 17.43 2.87 4.10
CA ALA A 8 16.06 3.34 4.11
C ALA A 8 15.88 4.50 3.11
N LEU A 9 14.87 4.44 2.29
CA LEU A 9 14.61 5.39 1.22
C LEU A 9 13.13 5.81 1.23
N PRO A 10 12.78 6.93 1.90
CA PRO A 10 11.47 7.56 1.72
C PRO A 10 11.40 8.24 0.35
N ILE A 11 10.36 7.92 -0.43
CA ILE A 11 10.10 8.47 -1.74
C ILE A 11 8.70 9.07 -1.73
N LEU A 12 8.54 10.29 -2.25
CA LEU A 12 7.25 10.89 -2.52
C LEU A 12 7.00 10.85 -4.03
N GLU A 13 5.95 10.15 -4.43
CA GLU A 13 5.47 10.07 -5.81
C GLU A 13 4.30 11.04 -5.96
N PRO A 14 4.46 12.18 -6.69
CA PRO A 14 3.42 13.20 -6.77
C PRO A 14 2.21 12.70 -7.55
N TYR A 15 1.03 12.92 -6.98
CA TYR A 15 -0.27 12.71 -7.61
C TYR A 15 -0.89 14.06 -8.01
N GLY A 16 -2.19 14.09 -8.24
CA GLY A 16 -2.91 15.32 -8.63
C GLY A 16 -3.29 15.33 -10.11
N GLY A 17 -3.60 16.50 -10.65
CA GLY A 17 -3.96 16.66 -12.05
C GLY A 17 -5.06 15.71 -12.51
N ALA A 18 -4.83 14.95 -13.58
CA ALA A 18 -5.79 14.00 -14.14
C ALA A 18 -6.10 12.84 -13.17
N ILE A 19 -5.15 12.42 -12.34
CA ILE A 19 -5.36 11.36 -11.36
C ILE A 19 -6.49 11.74 -10.41
N ASN A 20 -6.44 12.95 -9.83
CA ASN A 20 -7.42 13.40 -8.85
C ASN A 20 -8.76 13.85 -9.49
N ARG A 21 -8.76 14.16 -10.78
CA ARG A 21 -10.01 14.55 -11.50
C ARG A 21 -10.81 13.37 -12.01
N TYR A 22 -10.22 12.18 -12.11
CA TYR A 22 -10.95 11.00 -12.57
C TYR A 22 -11.95 10.54 -11.50
N PRO A 23 -13.22 10.25 -11.86
CA PRO A 23 -14.23 9.84 -10.88
C PRO A 23 -13.83 8.56 -10.15
N MET A 24 -13.94 8.56 -8.82
CA MET A 24 -13.57 7.39 -8.00
C MET A 24 -14.42 6.16 -8.34
N ALA A 25 -15.70 6.34 -8.68
CA ALA A 25 -16.61 5.25 -8.99
C ALA A 25 -16.32 4.53 -10.31
N ASP A 26 -15.54 5.14 -11.20
CA ASP A 26 -15.30 4.61 -12.54
C ASP A 26 -14.09 3.68 -12.63
N SER A 27 -13.42 3.43 -11.51
CA SER A 27 -12.28 2.51 -11.46
C SER A 27 -12.07 1.92 -10.07
N ALA A 28 -11.29 0.85 -9.99
CA ALA A 28 -10.88 0.27 -8.71
C ALA A 28 -9.77 1.06 -8.01
N PHE A 29 -9.18 2.05 -8.67
CA PHE A 29 -8.14 2.91 -8.08
C PHE A 29 -8.81 4.00 -7.25
N VAL A 30 -8.74 3.89 -5.92
CA VAL A 30 -9.45 4.77 -4.98
C VAL A 30 -8.66 6.00 -4.53
N HIS A 31 -7.40 6.11 -4.93
CA HIS A 31 -6.49 7.18 -4.51
C HIS A 31 -6.69 8.45 -5.37
N ARG A 32 -7.86 9.11 -5.23
CA ARG A 32 -8.29 10.23 -6.09
C ARG A 32 -8.27 11.60 -5.43
N ASN A 33 -7.95 11.67 -4.15
CA ASN A 33 -7.87 12.94 -3.42
C ASN A 33 -6.59 12.93 -2.58
N VAL A 34 -5.46 12.85 -3.24
CA VAL A 34 -4.15 12.77 -2.62
C VAL A 34 -3.14 13.65 -3.35
N ASP A 35 -2.20 14.22 -2.62
CA ASP A 35 -1.13 15.06 -3.19
C ASP A 35 0.06 14.21 -3.63
N ALA A 36 0.35 13.15 -2.87
CA ALA A 36 1.45 12.23 -3.17
C ALA A 36 1.22 10.85 -2.54
N ASP A 37 1.87 9.84 -3.10
CA ASP A 37 2.09 8.55 -2.44
C ASP A 37 3.44 8.57 -1.73
N LEU A 38 3.48 8.07 -0.49
CA LEU A 38 4.69 7.91 0.29
C LEU A 38 5.12 6.45 0.30
N VAL A 39 6.18 6.15 -0.44
CA VAL A 39 6.82 4.84 -0.43
C VAL A 39 8.02 4.88 0.50
N VAL A 40 8.16 3.89 1.35
CA VAL A 40 9.32 3.79 2.26
C VAL A 40 9.92 2.40 2.17
N ASP A 41 11.03 2.31 1.45
CA ASP A 41 11.78 1.08 1.33
C ASP A 41 12.86 0.99 2.40
N VAL A 42 13.01 -0.18 2.99
CA VAL A 42 14.13 -0.52 3.87
C VAL A 42 14.86 -1.75 3.33
N PHE A 43 16.18 -1.69 3.36
CA PHE A 43 17.04 -2.72 2.82
C PHE A 43 18.06 -3.16 3.86
N TRP A 44 18.42 -4.44 3.84
CA TRP A 44 19.51 -4.97 4.64
C TRP A 44 20.35 -5.96 3.82
N ARG A 45 21.62 -5.99 4.06
CA ARG A 45 22.55 -6.94 3.42
C ARG A 45 22.77 -8.17 4.28
N ASN A 46 22.75 -7.96 5.59
CA ASN A 46 22.93 -9.02 6.57
C ASN A 46 21.61 -9.27 7.31
N PRO A 47 21.12 -10.50 7.42
CA PRO A 47 19.91 -10.83 8.18
C PRO A 47 19.89 -10.27 9.61
N ALA A 48 21.04 -10.08 10.25
CA ALA A 48 21.14 -9.48 11.58
C ALA A 48 20.70 -8.00 11.62
N GLU A 49 20.71 -7.29 10.48
CA GLU A 49 20.30 -5.87 10.38
C GLU A 49 18.78 -5.71 10.28
N ARG A 50 18.06 -6.78 9.93
CA ARG A 50 16.62 -6.76 9.67
C ARG A 50 15.82 -6.09 10.78
N ALA A 51 16.04 -6.54 12.03
CA ALA A 51 15.27 -6.02 13.17
C ALA A 51 15.49 -4.51 13.38
N GLN A 52 16.71 -4.03 13.12
CA GLN A 52 17.03 -2.60 13.21
C GLN A 52 16.33 -1.79 12.11
N MET A 53 16.30 -2.32 10.89
CA MET A 53 15.65 -1.65 9.76
C MET A 53 14.12 -1.62 9.91
N GLU A 54 13.53 -2.72 10.37
CA GLU A 54 12.10 -2.78 10.66
C GLU A 54 11.72 -1.82 11.81
N ALA A 55 12.52 -1.73 12.86
CA ALA A 55 12.29 -0.78 13.96
C ALA A 55 12.41 0.69 13.50
N TRP A 56 13.34 0.97 12.60
CA TRP A 56 13.47 2.29 12.00
C TRP A 56 12.22 2.64 11.17
N LEU A 57 11.76 1.71 10.32
CA LEU A 57 10.55 1.88 9.52
C LEU A 57 9.33 2.14 10.40
N ASP A 58 9.16 1.36 11.46
CA ASP A 58 8.04 1.53 12.39
C ASP A 58 8.08 2.91 13.07
N GLY A 59 9.26 3.37 13.50
CA GLY A 59 9.44 4.69 14.08
C GLY A 59 9.14 5.81 13.07
N PHE A 60 9.62 5.68 11.84
CA PHE A 60 9.32 6.62 10.77
C PHE A 60 7.82 6.68 10.47
N MET A 61 7.18 5.53 10.30
CA MET A 61 5.73 5.46 10.03
C MET A 61 4.88 6.03 11.16
N GLN A 62 5.32 5.89 12.42
CA GLN A 62 4.65 6.57 13.55
C GLN A 62 4.69 8.10 13.44
N LEU A 63 5.83 8.65 12.99
CA LEU A 63 5.99 10.09 12.82
C LEU A 63 5.13 10.64 11.68
N VAL A 64 5.01 9.93 10.58
CA VAL A 64 4.28 10.40 9.39
C VAL A 64 2.79 10.06 9.40
N ARG A 65 2.35 9.12 10.25
CA ARG A 65 0.95 8.68 10.35
C ARG A 65 -0.08 9.82 10.42
N PRO A 66 0.12 10.93 11.17
CA PRO A 66 -0.85 12.02 11.22
C PRO A 66 -1.08 12.73 9.88
N PHE A 67 -0.19 12.56 8.93
CA PHE A 67 -0.24 13.17 7.60
C PHE A 67 -0.78 12.23 6.52
N LEU A 68 -1.06 10.96 6.87
CA LEU A 68 -1.54 9.94 5.95
C LEU A 68 -3.07 9.83 6.02
N ASN A 69 -3.70 9.53 4.89
CA ASN A 69 -5.15 9.37 4.80
C ASN A 69 -5.64 7.94 5.12
N GLY A 70 -4.72 7.02 5.44
CA GLY A 70 -5.04 5.62 5.75
C GLY A 70 -5.23 4.71 4.53
N HIS A 71 -5.20 5.25 3.32
CA HIS A 71 -5.15 4.43 2.11
C HIS A 71 -3.72 4.01 1.78
N VAL A 72 -3.59 2.88 1.12
CA VAL A 72 -2.30 2.31 0.69
C VAL A 72 -2.42 1.89 -0.77
N TYR A 73 -1.39 2.18 -1.56
CA TYR A 73 -1.38 1.81 -2.97
C TYR A 73 -1.22 0.29 -3.10
N GLN A 74 -2.17 -0.35 -3.76
CA GLN A 74 -2.27 -1.80 -3.85
C GLN A 74 -1.10 -2.50 -4.56
N ASN A 75 -0.31 -1.76 -5.35
CA ASN A 75 0.88 -2.30 -6.00
C ASN A 75 2.13 -2.26 -5.10
N TYR A 76 2.04 -1.63 -3.92
CA TYR A 76 3.06 -1.63 -2.88
C TYR A 76 2.53 -2.35 -1.62
N PRO A 77 2.32 -3.68 -1.70
CA PRO A 77 1.63 -4.40 -0.63
C PRO A 77 2.47 -4.44 0.65
N ASP A 78 1.84 -4.10 1.78
CA ASP A 78 2.41 -4.29 3.11
C ASP A 78 1.74 -5.51 3.79
N ALA A 79 2.50 -6.58 3.97
CA ALA A 79 2.01 -7.81 4.60
C ALA A 79 1.51 -7.63 6.04
N ARG A 80 1.88 -6.52 6.70
CA ARG A 80 1.44 -6.17 8.07
C ARG A 80 0.08 -5.48 8.10
N LEU A 81 -0.46 -5.09 6.95
CA LEU A 81 -1.73 -4.38 6.83
C LEU A 81 -2.90 -5.33 7.07
N ALA A 82 -3.53 -5.22 8.24
CA ALA A 82 -4.63 -6.11 8.65
C ALA A 82 -5.91 -5.87 7.82
N ASP A 83 -6.30 -4.60 7.63
CA ASP A 83 -7.48 -4.20 6.83
C ASP A 83 -7.05 -3.73 5.44
N PHE A 84 -6.43 -4.65 4.69
CA PHE A 84 -5.99 -4.35 3.32
C PHE A 84 -7.17 -4.06 2.38
N ALA A 85 -8.33 -4.66 2.61
CA ALA A 85 -9.49 -4.49 1.75
C ALA A 85 -9.95 -3.03 1.71
N SER A 86 -10.07 -2.40 2.88
CA SER A 86 -10.41 -0.98 3.01
C SER A 86 -9.28 -0.08 2.52
N ALA A 87 -8.04 -0.37 2.91
CA ALA A 87 -6.90 0.47 2.58
C ALA A 87 -6.56 0.48 1.09
N TYR A 88 -6.61 -0.65 0.40
CA TYR A 88 -6.29 -0.77 -1.03
C TYR A 88 -7.45 -0.38 -1.95
N TRP A 89 -8.67 -0.79 -1.60
CA TRP A 89 -9.80 -0.81 -2.52
C TRP A 89 -10.98 0.04 -2.05
N GLY A 90 -11.05 0.37 -0.74
CA GLY A 90 -12.12 1.16 -0.17
C GLY A 90 -13.50 0.73 -0.65
N PRO A 91 -14.34 1.66 -1.14
CA PRO A 91 -15.71 1.37 -1.57
C PRO A 91 -15.80 0.46 -2.81
N ALA A 92 -14.70 0.26 -3.55
CA ALA A 92 -14.70 -0.62 -4.73
C ALA A 92 -14.62 -2.11 -4.35
N TYR A 93 -14.21 -2.46 -3.12
CA TYR A 93 -13.95 -3.84 -2.71
C TYR A 93 -15.14 -4.79 -2.91
N PRO A 94 -16.39 -4.45 -2.53
CA PRO A 94 -17.54 -5.34 -2.76
C PRO A 94 -17.82 -5.63 -4.24
N GLN A 95 -17.55 -4.68 -5.13
CA GLN A 95 -17.68 -4.90 -6.57
C GLN A 95 -16.58 -5.83 -7.07
N LEU A 96 -15.35 -5.65 -6.60
CA LEU A 96 -14.23 -6.53 -6.93
C LEU A 96 -14.48 -7.97 -6.47
N GLN A 97 -15.12 -8.17 -5.32
CA GLN A 97 -15.53 -9.50 -4.86
C GLN A 97 -16.52 -10.15 -5.82
N ARG A 98 -17.54 -9.43 -6.31
CA ARG A 98 -18.47 -9.94 -7.33
C ARG A 98 -17.76 -10.33 -8.64
N ILE A 99 -16.81 -9.50 -9.08
CA ILE A 99 -15.98 -9.79 -10.25
C ILE A 99 -15.15 -11.04 -10.00
N LYS A 100 -14.50 -11.14 -8.84
CA LYS A 100 -13.73 -12.33 -8.44
C LYS A 100 -14.59 -13.60 -8.48
N ALA A 101 -15.80 -13.56 -7.94
CA ALA A 101 -16.71 -14.70 -7.96
C ALA A 101 -17.13 -15.12 -9.38
N ALA A 102 -17.25 -14.16 -10.30
CA ALA A 102 -17.62 -14.43 -11.68
C ALA A 102 -16.47 -15.01 -12.51
N TYR A 103 -15.24 -14.52 -12.32
CA TYR A 103 -14.10 -14.86 -13.18
C TYR A 103 -13.15 -15.88 -12.58
N ASP A 104 -13.13 -16.00 -11.26
CA ASP A 104 -12.29 -16.96 -10.53
C ASP A 104 -13.04 -17.59 -9.35
N PRO A 105 -14.16 -18.29 -9.60
CA PRO A 105 -14.98 -18.89 -8.56
C PRO A 105 -14.25 -19.96 -7.75
N GLY A 106 -13.24 -20.60 -8.35
CA GLY A 106 -12.39 -21.58 -7.69
C GLY A 106 -11.25 -20.98 -6.88
N ASN A 107 -11.14 -19.65 -6.84
CA ASN A 107 -10.06 -18.92 -6.14
C ASN A 107 -8.66 -19.43 -6.52
N PHE A 108 -8.43 -19.70 -7.81
CA PHE A 108 -7.16 -20.17 -8.33
C PHE A 108 -6.06 -19.11 -8.14
N PHE A 109 -6.36 -17.85 -8.49
CA PHE A 109 -5.46 -16.72 -8.29
C PHE A 109 -5.65 -16.13 -6.89
N HIS A 110 -4.80 -16.50 -5.96
CA HIS A 110 -4.87 -16.02 -4.58
C HIS A 110 -3.50 -15.80 -3.94
N PHE A 111 -3.47 -14.87 -3.02
CA PHE A 111 -2.40 -14.64 -2.04
C PHE A 111 -3.04 -14.03 -0.79
N GLN A 112 -2.25 -13.78 0.25
CA GLN A 112 -2.77 -13.35 1.55
C GLN A 112 -3.69 -12.13 1.49
N GLN A 113 -3.39 -11.16 0.61
CA GLN A 113 -4.13 -9.88 0.46
C GLN A 113 -4.85 -9.77 -0.88
N SER A 114 -5.13 -10.89 -1.55
CA SER A 114 -5.95 -10.88 -2.78
C SER A 114 -7.41 -10.54 -2.48
N ILE A 115 -8.14 -10.12 -3.53
CA ILE A 115 -9.60 -10.01 -3.46
C ILE A 115 -10.17 -11.35 -3.05
N ARG A 116 -10.94 -11.38 -1.96
CA ARG A 116 -11.57 -12.59 -1.43
C ARG A 116 -12.91 -12.83 -2.12
N LEU A 117 -13.30 -14.09 -2.24
CA LEU A 117 -14.67 -14.44 -2.62
C LEU A 117 -15.65 -13.86 -1.57
N PRO A 118 -16.90 -13.52 -1.99
CA PRO A 118 -17.92 -13.02 -1.07
C PRO A 118 -18.24 -13.99 0.05
#